data_193aeea09aba233da423eca2f12108ab
#
_entry.id   193aeea09aba233da423eca2f12108ab
#
_cell.length_a   1.000
_cell.length_b   1.000
_cell.length_c   1.000
_cell.angle_alpha   90.00
_cell.angle_beta   90.00
_cell.angle_gamma   90.00
#
_symmetry.space_group_name_H-M   'P 1'
#
loop_
_entity.id
_entity.type
_entity.pdbx_description
1 polymer ?
#
loop_
_entity_poly.entity_id
_entity_poly.type
_entity_poly.pdbx_seq_one_letter_code
_entity_poly.pdbx_strand_id
1 'polypeptide(L)'
;VRDNGEAVIFDTTSDSLTSASLIKWVQEKLNCKINAVVTTHFHIDNLGGLKAFEQAGIPSYANFKTIEFAKERNENLPQNGFKDVLEIKVGNKKVIAKFFGEGHTRDNTIGYFPDEEMLFGGCLIKEMNATKGNLADANENEWSKTVEKIKNSYPNIQWVIPGHGQYGDKKLLDYTIQLFKKQ
;
A
#
# COMPACT_ATOMS: atom_id res chain seq x y z
N VAL A 1 5.07 8.27 -4.20
CA VAL A 1 4.86 8.87 -5.52
C VAL A 1 5.00 10.38 -5.42
N ARG A 2 5.58 11.03 -6.43
CA ARG A 2 5.71 12.50 -6.45
C ARG A 2 5.49 13.07 -7.85
N ASP A 3 4.94 14.28 -7.89
CA ASP A 3 4.84 15.07 -9.12
C ASP A 3 4.77 16.57 -8.73
N ASN A 4 5.46 17.43 -9.50
CA ASN A 4 5.40 18.90 -9.41
C ASN A 4 5.46 19.45 -7.96
N GLY A 5 6.44 18.97 -7.16
CA GLY A 5 6.65 19.42 -5.77
C GLY A 5 5.65 18.89 -4.74
N GLU A 6 4.79 17.97 -5.12
CA GLU A 6 3.86 17.26 -4.24
C GLU A 6 4.19 15.78 -4.16
N ALA A 7 3.78 15.12 -3.06
CA ALA A 7 3.99 13.70 -2.83
C ALA A 7 2.79 13.05 -2.14
N VAL A 8 2.58 11.76 -2.43
CA VAL A 8 1.72 10.84 -1.67
C VAL A 8 2.57 9.64 -1.27
N ILE A 9 2.47 9.25 -0.01
CA ILE A 9 3.21 8.11 0.55
C ILE A 9 2.23 6.94 0.69
N PHE A 10 2.66 5.74 0.31
CA PHE A 10 1.96 4.49 0.60
C PHE A 10 2.72 3.75 1.69
N ASP A 11 2.00 3.40 2.73
CA ASP A 11 2.42 2.82 4.01
C ASP A 11 3.36 3.72 4.83
N THR A 12 3.32 3.55 6.12
CA THR A 12 4.28 4.15 7.05
C THR A 12 5.43 3.16 7.26
N THR A 13 6.34 3.49 8.18
CA THR A 13 7.28 2.50 8.74
C THR A 13 6.70 1.92 10.04
N SER A 14 7.38 0.95 10.62
CA SER A 14 6.92 0.26 11.84
C SER A 14 6.94 1.15 13.10
N ASP A 15 7.48 2.37 13.02
CA ASP A 15 7.57 3.29 14.15
C ASP A 15 7.56 4.77 13.71
N SER A 16 7.23 5.65 14.68
CA SER A 16 7.12 7.09 14.44
C SER A 16 8.47 7.78 14.19
N LEU A 17 9.57 7.29 14.74
CA LEU A 17 10.89 7.92 14.58
C LEU A 17 11.39 7.77 13.13
N THR A 18 11.30 6.56 12.62
CA THR A 18 11.67 6.24 11.23
C THR A 18 10.74 6.97 10.25
N SER A 19 9.42 7.03 10.54
CA SER A 19 8.48 7.77 9.71
C SER A 19 8.71 9.29 9.73
N ALA A 20 9.08 9.86 10.88
CA ALA A 20 9.48 11.27 10.94
C ALA A 20 10.72 11.55 10.07
N SER A 21 11.68 10.61 10.05
CA SER A 21 12.87 10.70 9.19
C SER A 21 12.48 10.62 7.70
N LEU A 22 11.54 9.75 7.33
CA LEU A 22 11.01 9.66 5.97
C LEU A 22 10.31 10.96 5.55
N ILE A 23 9.44 11.51 6.40
CA ILE A 23 8.74 12.78 6.16
C ILE A 23 9.77 13.90 5.88
N LYS A 24 10.74 14.02 6.77
CA LYS A 24 11.83 15.01 6.64
C LYS A 24 12.61 14.83 5.33
N TRP A 25 12.94 13.59 4.98
CA TRP A 25 13.66 13.29 3.74
C TRP A 25 12.84 13.69 2.50
N VAL A 26 11.54 13.39 2.47
CA VAL A 26 10.66 13.79 1.35
C VAL A 26 10.58 15.30 1.23
N GLN A 27 10.43 16.01 2.36
CA GLN A 27 10.32 17.46 2.37
C GLN A 27 11.63 18.16 2.00
N GLU A 28 12.76 17.75 2.58
CA GLU A 28 14.05 18.43 2.44
C GLU A 28 14.86 17.97 1.22
N LYS A 29 14.87 16.67 0.92
CA LYS A 29 15.68 16.10 -0.16
C LYS A 29 14.94 16.01 -1.48
N LEU A 30 13.64 15.70 -1.44
CA LEU A 30 12.83 15.69 -2.65
C LEU A 30 12.11 17.01 -2.91
N ASN A 31 12.20 17.96 -1.97
CA ASN A 31 11.53 19.26 -2.02
C ASN A 31 10.04 19.13 -2.36
N CYS A 32 9.35 18.19 -1.70
CA CYS A 32 7.94 17.90 -1.92
C CYS A 32 7.11 18.15 -0.67
N LYS A 33 5.94 18.77 -0.85
CA LYS A 33 4.87 18.77 0.14
C LYS A 33 4.19 17.42 0.11
N ILE A 34 4.01 16.79 1.28
CA ILE A 34 3.29 15.52 1.38
C ILE A 34 1.78 15.81 1.52
N ASN A 35 1.00 15.40 0.53
CA ASN A 35 -0.45 15.62 0.50
C ASN A 35 -1.20 14.59 1.35
N ALA A 36 -0.69 13.36 1.44
CA ALA A 36 -1.31 12.28 2.18
C ALA A 36 -0.36 11.12 2.42
N VAL A 37 -0.69 10.29 3.43
CA VAL A 37 -0.23 8.91 3.55
C VAL A 37 -1.43 7.98 3.41
N VAL A 38 -1.29 6.89 2.64
CA VAL A 38 -2.30 5.83 2.46
C VAL A 38 -1.73 4.53 3.01
N THR A 39 -2.41 3.92 3.98
CA THR A 39 -1.98 2.64 4.53
C THR A 39 -2.71 1.50 3.83
N THR A 40 -1.96 0.44 3.48
CA THR A 40 -2.48 -0.65 2.66
C THR A 40 -3.18 -1.74 3.45
N HIS A 41 -2.81 -1.93 4.72
CA HIS A 41 -3.46 -2.89 5.62
C HIS A 41 -3.12 -2.58 7.09
N PHE A 42 -3.73 -3.34 8.02
CA PHE A 42 -3.74 -3.00 9.45
C PHE A 42 -2.48 -3.40 10.25
N HIS A 43 -1.47 -4.03 9.67
CA HIS A 43 -0.27 -4.44 10.41
C HIS A 43 0.63 -3.27 10.81
N ILE A 44 1.45 -3.49 11.83
CA ILE A 44 2.31 -2.48 12.44
C ILE A 44 3.33 -1.87 11.47
N ASP A 45 3.81 -2.64 10.49
CA ASP A 45 4.73 -2.18 9.45
C ASP A 45 4.11 -1.16 8.48
N ASN A 46 2.78 -0.97 8.55
CA ASN A 46 2.03 0.02 7.79
C ASN A 46 1.39 1.11 8.64
N LEU A 47 1.08 0.81 9.91
CA LEU A 47 0.38 1.74 10.80
C LEU A 47 1.29 2.35 11.88
N GLY A 48 2.45 1.73 12.15
CA GLY A 48 3.29 2.07 13.30
C GLY A 48 3.78 3.53 13.31
N GLY A 49 3.97 4.10 12.15
CA GLY A 49 4.44 5.46 11.98
C GLY A 49 3.37 6.54 11.87
N LEU A 50 2.07 6.21 11.90
CA LEU A 50 0.97 7.17 11.67
C LEU A 50 1.01 8.41 12.57
N LYS A 51 1.45 8.27 13.83
CA LYS A 51 1.61 9.41 14.75
C LYS A 51 2.56 10.48 14.23
N ALA A 52 3.61 10.12 13.51
CA ALA A 52 4.54 11.08 12.93
C ALA A 52 3.86 11.90 11.82
N PHE A 53 3.02 11.27 11.00
CA PHE A 53 2.24 11.95 9.96
C PHE A 53 1.19 12.87 10.58
N GLU A 54 0.47 12.43 11.61
CA GLU A 54 -0.48 13.25 12.36
C GLU A 54 0.19 14.49 12.97
N GLN A 55 1.33 14.32 13.64
CA GLN A 55 2.11 15.43 14.21
C GLN A 55 2.62 16.42 13.15
N ALA A 56 2.89 15.92 11.94
CA ALA A 56 3.30 16.75 10.80
C ALA A 56 2.09 17.39 10.07
N GLY A 57 0.86 17.17 10.52
CA GLY A 57 -0.36 17.67 9.88
C GLY A 57 -0.67 17.02 8.52
N ILE A 58 -0.13 15.82 8.27
CA ILE A 58 -0.32 15.08 7.03
C ILE A 58 -1.51 14.14 7.20
N PRO A 59 -2.58 14.27 6.38
CA PRO A 59 -3.75 13.40 6.49
C PRO A 59 -3.43 11.97 6.12
N SER A 60 -3.98 11.03 6.90
CA SER A 60 -3.87 9.59 6.64
C SER A 60 -5.19 9.00 6.15
N TYR A 61 -5.09 8.05 5.23
CA TYR A 61 -6.22 7.36 4.62
C TYR A 61 -6.01 5.85 4.64
N ALA A 62 -7.12 5.11 4.80
CA ALA A 62 -7.13 3.64 4.68
C ALA A 62 -8.50 3.14 4.24
N ASN A 63 -8.58 1.88 3.84
CA ASN A 63 -9.87 1.22 3.71
C ASN A 63 -10.60 1.20 5.06
N PHE A 64 -11.93 1.30 5.06
CA PHE A 64 -12.72 1.20 6.31
C PHE A 64 -12.44 -0.09 7.08
N LYS A 65 -12.21 -1.21 6.40
CA LYS A 65 -11.80 -2.48 7.03
C LYS A 65 -10.47 -2.35 7.78
N THR A 66 -9.50 -1.62 7.21
CA THR A 66 -8.21 -1.37 7.87
C THR A 66 -8.40 -0.62 9.18
N ILE A 67 -9.26 0.41 9.20
CA ILE A 67 -9.58 1.18 10.40
C ILE A 67 -10.28 0.29 11.44
N GLU A 68 -11.21 -0.57 11.02
CA GLU A 68 -11.92 -1.50 11.89
C GLU A 68 -10.95 -2.49 12.55
N PHE A 69 -10.10 -3.17 11.77
CA PHE A 69 -9.12 -4.13 12.30
C PHE A 69 -8.05 -3.46 13.16
N ALA A 70 -7.59 -2.26 12.79
CA ALA A 70 -6.65 -1.48 13.59
C ALA A 70 -7.26 -1.13 14.97
N LYS A 71 -8.54 -0.75 14.99
CA LYS A 71 -9.27 -0.47 16.24
C LYS A 71 -9.40 -1.71 17.13
N GLU A 72 -9.76 -2.85 16.56
CA GLU A 72 -9.87 -4.13 17.28
C GLU A 72 -8.55 -4.56 17.94
N ARG A 73 -7.42 -4.19 17.32
CA ARG A 73 -6.08 -4.57 17.78
C ARG A 73 -5.35 -3.48 18.56
N ASN A 74 -6.02 -2.35 18.84
CA ASN A 74 -5.43 -1.17 19.50
C ASN A 74 -4.21 -0.62 18.79
N GLU A 75 -4.17 -0.69 17.46
CA GLU A 75 -3.14 -0.10 16.61
C GLU A 75 -3.41 1.40 16.38
N ASN A 76 -2.44 2.10 15.77
CA ASN A 76 -2.64 3.48 15.34
C ASN A 76 -3.73 3.56 14.27
N LEU A 77 -4.64 4.53 14.40
CA LEU A 77 -5.80 4.64 13.51
C LEU A 77 -5.54 5.65 12.39
N PRO A 78 -5.77 5.27 11.13
CA PRO A 78 -5.89 6.23 10.03
C PRO A 78 -7.06 7.19 10.26
N GLN A 79 -6.88 8.46 9.90
CA GLN A 79 -7.87 9.52 10.16
C GLN A 79 -9.09 9.46 9.24
N ASN A 80 -8.90 9.01 8.00
CA ASN A 80 -9.93 9.02 6.96
C ASN A 80 -10.12 7.64 6.35
N GLY A 81 -11.37 7.22 6.19
CA GLY A 81 -11.71 5.93 5.59
C GLY A 81 -12.25 6.06 4.18
N PHE A 82 -11.99 5.07 3.33
CA PHE A 82 -12.67 4.87 2.05
C PHE A 82 -13.15 3.42 1.91
N LYS A 83 -14.12 3.18 1.02
CA LYS A 83 -14.71 1.86 0.84
C LYS A 83 -13.99 1.04 -0.23
N ASP A 84 -14.08 1.43 -1.48
CA ASP A 84 -13.62 0.63 -2.62
C ASP A 84 -12.42 1.29 -3.32
N VAL A 85 -12.50 2.60 -3.53
CA VAL A 85 -11.49 3.38 -4.26
C VAL A 85 -11.35 4.78 -3.68
N LEU A 86 -10.11 5.26 -3.65
CA LEU A 86 -9.76 6.64 -3.32
C LEU A 86 -8.80 7.17 -4.38
N GLU A 87 -9.10 8.32 -4.96
CA GLU A 87 -8.20 9.06 -5.83
C GLU A 87 -7.62 10.26 -5.08
N ILE A 88 -6.30 10.41 -5.11
CA ILE A 88 -5.60 11.55 -4.49
C ILE A 88 -4.78 12.26 -5.56
N LYS A 89 -4.97 13.57 -5.65
CA LYS A 89 -4.19 14.42 -6.54
C LYS A 89 -2.76 14.57 -6.00
N VAL A 90 -1.78 14.51 -6.91
CA VAL A 90 -0.36 14.72 -6.64
C VAL A 90 0.23 15.52 -7.81
N GLY A 91 0.51 16.82 -7.58
CA GLY A 91 0.90 17.73 -8.65
C GLY A 91 -0.18 17.85 -9.72
N ASN A 92 0.19 17.53 -10.96
CA ASN A 92 -0.72 17.52 -12.12
C ASN A 92 -1.32 16.12 -12.40
N LYS A 93 -0.93 15.12 -11.61
CA LYS A 93 -1.28 13.71 -11.75
C LYS A 93 -2.18 13.24 -10.62
N LYS A 94 -2.51 11.96 -10.58
CA LYS A 94 -3.24 11.33 -9.49
C LYS A 94 -2.69 9.95 -9.17
N VAL A 95 -2.90 9.53 -7.94
CA VAL A 95 -2.73 8.14 -7.49
C VAL A 95 -4.08 7.57 -7.13
N ILE A 96 -4.23 6.26 -7.28
CA ILE A 96 -5.44 5.51 -6.98
C ILE A 96 -5.12 4.49 -5.90
N ALA A 97 -5.76 4.59 -4.74
CA ALA A 97 -5.79 3.54 -3.74
C ALA A 97 -7.05 2.70 -3.93
N LYS A 98 -6.93 1.37 -4.04
CA LYS A 98 -8.06 0.51 -4.36
C LYS A 98 -8.03 -0.83 -3.64
N PHE A 99 -9.18 -1.21 -3.12
CA PHE A 99 -9.42 -2.53 -2.55
C PHE A 99 -9.92 -3.48 -3.65
N PHE A 100 -9.23 -4.60 -3.85
CA PHE A 100 -9.61 -5.63 -4.84
C PHE A 100 -10.11 -6.92 -4.22
N GLY A 101 -9.87 -7.11 -2.94
CA GLY A 101 -10.24 -8.32 -2.20
C GLY A 101 -9.23 -8.68 -1.13
N GLU A 102 -9.46 -9.81 -0.51
CA GLU A 102 -8.64 -10.34 0.57
C GLU A 102 -7.42 -11.09 0.02
N GLY A 103 -6.37 -11.20 0.83
CA GLY A 103 -5.15 -11.93 0.47
C GLY A 103 -4.21 -12.05 1.67
N HIS A 104 -3.15 -11.24 1.73
CA HIS A 104 -2.25 -11.19 2.89
C HIS A 104 -3.00 -10.86 4.19
N THR A 105 -3.97 -9.97 4.09
CA THR A 105 -4.97 -9.68 5.12
C THR A 105 -6.34 -9.55 4.46
N ARG A 106 -7.38 -9.25 5.23
CA ARG A 106 -8.76 -9.10 4.71
C ARG A 106 -9.09 -7.68 4.24
N ASP A 107 -8.15 -6.75 4.34
CA ASP A 107 -8.30 -5.32 4.07
C ASP A 107 -7.33 -4.77 3.03
N ASN A 108 -6.57 -5.64 2.35
CA ASN A 108 -5.50 -5.23 1.45
C ASN A 108 -5.91 -4.18 0.41
N THR A 109 -5.30 -3.03 0.49
CA THR A 109 -5.38 -1.96 -0.49
C THR A 109 -4.11 -1.94 -1.34
N ILE A 110 -4.22 -1.64 -2.62
CA ILE A 110 -3.08 -1.36 -3.50
C ILE A 110 -3.02 0.11 -3.86
N GLY A 111 -1.84 0.59 -4.23
CA GLY A 111 -1.65 1.88 -4.86
C GLY A 111 -1.37 1.72 -6.35
N TYR A 112 -2.05 2.50 -7.20
CA TYR A 112 -1.77 2.53 -8.63
C TYR A 112 -1.49 3.96 -9.08
N PHE A 113 -0.43 4.13 -9.85
CA PHE A 113 -0.02 5.40 -10.43
C PHE A 113 -0.12 5.30 -11.96
N PRO A 114 -1.24 5.77 -12.56
CA PRO A 114 -1.56 5.52 -13.96
C PRO A 114 -0.52 6.05 -14.94
N ASP A 115 -0.02 7.27 -14.70
CA ASP A 115 0.92 7.93 -15.60
C ASP A 115 2.27 7.21 -15.76
N GLU A 116 2.64 6.40 -14.77
CA GLU A 116 3.89 5.61 -14.78
C GLU A 116 3.61 4.10 -14.93
N GLU A 117 2.33 3.72 -15.10
CA GLU A 117 1.90 2.32 -15.14
C GLU A 117 2.49 1.49 -13.98
N MET A 118 2.55 2.13 -12.79
CA MET A 118 3.21 1.59 -11.61
C MET A 118 2.19 1.14 -10.57
N LEU A 119 2.38 -0.08 -10.06
CA LEU A 119 1.62 -0.66 -8.96
C LEU A 119 2.48 -0.73 -7.69
N PHE A 120 1.99 -0.16 -6.59
CA PHE A 120 2.43 -0.50 -5.23
C PHE A 120 1.47 -1.55 -4.68
N GLY A 121 1.95 -2.78 -4.56
CA GLY A 121 1.13 -3.92 -4.14
C GLY A 121 1.08 -4.13 -2.64
N GLY A 122 1.98 -3.48 -1.87
CA GLY A 122 2.14 -3.77 -0.45
C GLY A 122 2.42 -5.25 -0.22
N CYS A 123 2.12 -5.74 0.98
CA CYS A 123 2.35 -7.14 1.37
C CYS A 123 1.45 -8.16 0.64
N LEU A 124 0.44 -7.68 -0.10
CA LEU A 124 -0.38 -8.51 -0.98
C LEU A 124 0.45 -9.11 -2.13
N ILE A 125 1.48 -8.41 -2.60
CA ILE A 125 2.34 -8.86 -3.69
C ILE A 125 3.69 -9.31 -3.14
N LYS A 126 4.12 -10.48 -3.58
CA LYS A 126 5.41 -11.09 -3.19
C LYS A 126 6.48 -10.80 -4.22
N GLU A 127 7.72 -10.57 -3.75
CA GLU A 127 8.88 -10.54 -4.65
C GLU A 127 9.16 -11.93 -5.23
N MET A 128 9.98 -11.99 -6.26
CA MET A 128 10.41 -13.26 -6.85
C MET A 128 11.14 -14.13 -5.83
N ASN A 129 10.79 -15.42 -5.81
CA ASN A 129 11.38 -16.45 -4.93
C ASN A 129 11.04 -16.28 -3.43
N ALA A 130 10.20 -15.34 -3.04
CA ALA A 130 9.73 -15.23 -1.67
C ALA A 130 8.87 -16.44 -1.28
N THR A 131 8.88 -16.77 -0.01
CA THR A 131 7.92 -17.73 0.57
C THR A 131 6.57 -17.08 0.82
N LYS A 132 5.57 -17.85 1.19
CA LYS A 132 4.26 -17.33 1.59
C LYS A 132 4.33 -16.36 2.78
N GLY A 133 5.32 -16.53 3.68
CA GLY A 133 5.52 -15.69 4.85
C GLY A 133 4.49 -15.93 5.95
N ASN A 134 4.17 -14.88 6.73
CA ASN A 134 3.17 -14.96 7.78
C ASN A 134 1.75 -15.04 7.18
N LEU A 135 0.99 -16.05 7.60
CA LEU A 135 -0.37 -16.35 7.11
C LEU A 135 -1.44 -16.20 8.19
N ALA A 136 -1.09 -15.71 9.38
CA ALA A 136 -2.00 -15.66 10.53
C ALA A 136 -3.30 -14.89 10.24
N ASP A 137 -3.21 -13.83 9.46
CA ASP A 137 -4.35 -12.97 9.08
C ASP A 137 -4.77 -13.14 7.61
N ALA A 138 -4.15 -14.09 6.89
CA ALA A 138 -4.34 -14.26 5.47
C ALA A 138 -5.64 -14.96 5.10
N ASN A 139 -6.20 -14.60 3.95
CA ASN A 139 -7.17 -15.41 3.24
C ASN A 139 -6.51 -16.03 1.99
N GLU A 140 -5.82 -17.16 2.19
CA GLU A 140 -5.13 -17.87 1.10
C GLU A 140 -6.08 -18.30 -0.04
N ASN A 141 -7.38 -18.51 0.27
CA ASN A 141 -8.37 -18.93 -0.72
C ASN A 141 -8.72 -17.84 -1.74
N GLU A 142 -8.59 -16.59 -1.33
CA GLU A 142 -8.89 -15.43 -2.17
C GLU A 142 -7.63 -14.76 -2.73
N TRP A 143 -6.47 -15.01 -2.16
CA TRP A 143 -5.24 -14.28 -2.49
C TRP A 143 -4.89 -14.33 -3.98
N SER A 144 -4.78 -15.51 -4.55
CA SER A 144 -4.53 -15.68 -6.00
C SER A 144 -5.57 -14.96 -6.85
N LYS A 145 -6.86 -15.12 -6.53
CA LYS A 145 -7.97 -14.47 -7.26
C LYS A 145 -7.94 -12.94 -7.16
N THR A 146 -7.57 -12.41 -5.98
CA THR A 146 -7.44 -10.97 -5.78
C THR A 146 -6.33 -10.40 -6.67
N VAL A 147 -5.18 -11.07 -6.73
CA VAL A 147 -4.07 -10.63 -7.58
C VAL A 147 -4.41 -10.80 -9.07
N GLU A 148 -5.15 -11.84 -9.47
CA GLU A 148 -5.68 -11.98 -10.84
C GLU A 148 -6.59 -10.81 -11.24
N LYS A 149 -7.48 -10.35 -10.35
CA LYS A 149 -8.32 -9.18 -10.59
C LYS A 149 -7.48 -7.91 -10.80
N ILE A 150 -6.42 -7.71 -10.01
CA ILE A 150 -5.50 -6.58 -10.16
C ILE A 150 -4.83 -6.64 -11.53
N LYS A 151 -4.25 -7.78 -11.89
CA LYS A 151 -3.56 -7.99 -13.16
C LYS A 151 -4.47 -7.72 -14.37
N ASN A 152 -5.72 -8.18 -14.30
CA ASN A 152 -6.71 -7.98 -15.36
C ASN A 152 -7.20 -6.52 -15.44
N SER A 153 -7.27 -5.81 -14.32
CA SER A 153 -7.70 -4.41 -14.26
C SER A 153 -6.63 -3.44 -14.78
N TYR A 154 -5.36 -3.82 -14.69
CA TYR A 154 -4.22 -2.99 -15.08
C TYR A 154 -3.27 -3.78 -16.03
N PRO A 155 -3.70 -4.07 -17.27
CA PRO A 155 -2.93 -4.94 -18.18
C PRO A 155 -1.57 -4.37 -18.59
N ASN A 156 -1.41 -3.04 -18.53
CA ASN A 156 -0.22 -2.33 -18.99
C ASN A 156 0.81 -2.06 -17.89
N ILE A 157 0.66 -2.67 -16.69
CA ILE A 157 1.62 -2.46 -15.59
C ILE A 157 3.06 -2.73 -16.07
N GLN A 158 3.93 -1.72 -15.87
CA GLN A 158 5.37 -1.78 -16.15
C GLN A 158 6.16 -2.08 -14.88
N TRP A 159 5.76 -1.46 -13.76
CA TRP A 159 6.48 -1.54 -12.49
C TRP A 159 5.57 -2.06 -11.38
N VAL A 160 6.08 -2.99 -10.60
CA VAL A 160 5.40 -3.55 -9.43
C VAL A 160 6.32 -3.46 -8.22
N ILE A 161 5.85 -2.81 -7.17
CA ILE A 161 6.56 -2.66 -5.90
C ILE A 161 5.84 -3.53 -4.87
N PRO A 162 6.47 -4.62 -4.38
CA PRO A 162 5.93 -5.43 -3.29
C PRO A 162 6.10 -4.72 -1.94
N GLY A 163 5.44 -5.20 -0.89
CA GLY A 163 5.62 -4.67 0.47
C GLY A 163 7.02 -4.90 1.04
N HIS A 164 7.65 -6.00 0.67
CA HIS A 164 9.00 -6.36 1.08
C HIS A 164 9.80 -6.86 -0.13
N GLY A 165 11.12 -6.60 -0.10
CA GLY A 165 12.08 -7.09 -1.10
C GLY A 165 12.18 -6.23 -2.35
N GLN A 166 12.58 -6.83 -3.46
CA GLN A 166 12.91 -6.12 -4.69
C GLN A 166 11.67 -5.84 -5.53
N TYR A 167 11.59 -4.62 -6.08
CA TYR A 167 10.60 -4.29 -7.10
C TYR A 167 10.89 -5.02 -8.42
N GLY A 168 9.91 -5.12 -9.26
CA GLY A 168 10.02 -5.78 -10.57
C GLY A 168 8.95 -5.33 -11.54
N ASP A 169 8.61 -6.21 -12.46
CA ASP A 169 7.54 -6.05 -13.43
C ASP A 169 6.30 -6.90 -13.07
N LYS A 170 5.36 -7.00 -13.99
CA LYS A 170 4.14 -7.82 -13.83
C LYS A 170 4.38 -9.30 -13.50
N LYS A 171 5.61 -9.82 -13.67
CA LYS A 171 5.95 -11.20 -13.27
C LYS A 171 5.81 -11.41 -11.76
N LEU A 172 5.93 -10.34 -10.94
CA LEU A 172 5.65 -10.44 -9.52
C LEU A 172 4.19 -10.79 -9.22
N LEU A 173 3.25 -10.30 -10.06
CA LEU A 173 1.84 -10.68 -9.97
C LEU A 173 1.67 -12.15 -10.34
N ASP A 174 2.29 -12.60 -11.44
CA ASP A 174 2.24 -14.00 -11.88
C ASP A 174 2.83 -14.95 -10.82
N TYR A 175 3.96 -14.57 -10.24
CA TYR A 175 4.59 -15.32 -9.16
C TYR A 175 3.67 -15.42 -7.94
N THR A 176 3.08 -14.30 -7.51
CA THR A 176 2.17 -14.27 -6.36
C THR A 176 0.92 -15.12 -6.62
N ILE A 177 0.32 -15.03 -7.81
CA ILE A 177 -0.81 -15.85 -8.22
C ILE A 177 -0.43 -17.34 -8.11
N GLN A 178 0.71 -17.74 -8.68
CA GLN A 178 1.15 -19.13 -8.67
C GLN A 178 1.45 -19.65 -7.26
N LEU A 179 2.06 -18.81 -6.39
CA LEU A 179 2.43 -19.15 -5.02
C LEU A 179 1.20 -19.48 -4.16
N PHE A 180 0.07 -18.80 -4.41
CA PHE A 180 -1.19 -18.97 -3.64
C PHE A 180 -2.28 -19.70 -4.41
N LYS A 181 -2.00 -20.17 -5.62
CA LYS A 181 -2.95 -20.99 -6.37
C LYS A 181 -3.12 -22.35 -5.66
N LYS A 182 -4.36 -22.70 -5.36
CA LYS A 182 -4.67 -24.05 -4.87
C LYS A 182 -4.43 -25.08 -5.97
N GLN A 183 -3.75 -26.14 -5.61
CA GLN A 183 -3.65 -27.34 -6.42
C GLN A 183 -4.99 -28.09 -6.46
#